data_d48b63112806f235f5f7d72c9b0e0a5f
#
_entry.id   d48b63112806f235f5f7d72c9b0e0a5f
#
_cell.length_a   1.000
_cell.length_b   1.000
_cell.length_c   1.000
_cell.angle_alpha   90.00
_cell.angle_beta   90.00
_cell.angle_gamma   90.00
#
_symmetry.space_group_name_H-M   'P 1'
#
loop_
_entity.id
_entity.type
_entity.pdbx_description
1 polymer ?
#
loop_
_entity_poly.entity_id
_entity_poly.type
_entity_poly.pdbx_seq_one_letter_code
_entity_poly.pdbx_strand_id
1 'polypeptide(L)'
;MLYKFSNSAITGIAQFPFLLAPDYLEGCEIWTGGALSQENLNRPQCISVNSDYVYNMVSLTPETPDGDDGCVAMTIAHELGHYLGLRHVFSESLWGCRDTDYCDDTPTYDRSAYEKLAAAYWGTSNFKDYLDELIQRENCTDGSVFVSDNIMDYSISYSNKFTSDQAGRIRYILEKGVFVPGPKNRTNETKSRSIGKLDLPMTIMK
;
A
#
# COMPACT_ATOMS: atom_id res chain seq x y z
N MET A 1 -1.64 -5.93 -12.68
CA MET A 1 -2.19 -7.12 -13.37
C MET A 1 -3.50 -7.52 -12.71
N LEU A 2 -4.44 -8.10 -13.47
CA LEU A 2 -5.67 -8.68 -12.92
C LEU A 2 -5.53 -10.18 -12.84
N TYR A 3 -5.74 -10.74 -11.66
CA TYR A 3 -5.74 -12.18 -11.42
C TYR A 3 -6.96 -12.58 -10.60
N LYS A 4 -7.45 -13.79 -10.82
CA LYS A 4 -8.42 -14.39 -9.91
C LYS A 4 -7.65 -15.00 -8.73
N PHE A 5 -7.84 -14.44 -7.54
CA PHE A 5 -7.25 -14.98 -6.33
C PHE A 5 -8.09 -16.16 -5.81
N SER A 6 -7.43 -17.15 -5.25
CA SER A 6 -8.10 -18.27 -4.58
C SER A 6 -8.79 -17.86 -3.28
N ASN A 7 -8.31 -16.80 -2.63
CA ASN A 7 -8.93 -16.20 -1.46
C ASN A 7 -9.66 -14.92 -1.89
N SER A 8 -10.98 -14.93 -1.83
CA SER A 8 -11.83 -13.80 -2.22
C SER A 8 -11.73 -12.60 -1.25
N ALA A 9 -11.21 -12.81 -0.04
CA ALA A 9 -10.99 -11.72 0.91
C ALA A 9 -9.77 -10.85 0.57
N ILE A 10 -8.92 -11.30 -0.36
CA ILE A 10 -7.76 -10.52 -0.80
C ILE A 10 -8.17 -9.70 -2.03
N THR A 11 -8.16 -8.37 -1.90
CA THR A 11 -8.51 -7.43 -2.96
C THR A 11 -7.33 -7.07 -3.85
N GLY A 12 -6.13 -6.97 -3.27
CA GLY A 12 -4.89 -6.67 -3.97
C GLY A 12 -3.67 -7.25 -3.28
N ILE A 13 -2.57 -7.26 -3.98
CA ILE A 13 -1.24 -7.64 -3.49
C ILE A 13 -0.19 -6.82 -4.24
N ALA A 14 0.79 -6.31 -3.53
CA ALA A 14 1.95 -5.64 -4.10
C ALA A 14 3.27 -6.31 -3.71
N GLN A 15 4.24 -6.22 -4.60
CA GLN A 15 5.63 -6.55 -4.29
C GLN A 15 6.32 -5.33 -3.72
N PHE A 16 6.88 -5.43 -2.52
CA PHE A 16 7.72 -4.37 -1.93
C PHE A 16 8.96 -4.09 -2.78
N PRO A 17 9.43 -2.84 -2.80
CA PRO A 17 10.61 -2.46 -3.57
C PRO A 17 11.90 -2.99 -2.94
N PHE A 18 12.87 -3.29 -3.80
CA PHE A 18 14.23 -3.60 -3.39
C PHE A 18 15.14 -2.36 -3.54
N LEU A 19 16.09 -2.23 -2.63
CA LEU A 19 17.14 -1.21 -2.65
C LEU A 19 18.51 -1.87 -2.76
N LEU A 20 19.52 -1.11 -3.18
CA LEU A 20 20.91 -1.53 -3.03
C LEU A 20 21.43 -1.19 -1.62
N ALA A 21 22.41 -1.93 -1.13
CA ALA A 21 22.93 -1.76 0.22
C ALA A 21 23.30 -0.31 0.61
N PRO A 22 23.92 0.51 -0.27
CA PRO A 22 24.22 1.91 0.06
C PRO A 22 22.98 2.82 0.17
N ASP A 23 21.86 2.41 -0.42
CA ASP A 23 20.61 3.17 -0.46
C ASP A 23 19.57 2.57 0.52
N TYR A 24 20.00 2.01 1.64
CA TYR A 24 19.10 1.39 2.63
C TYR A 24 18.05 2.38 3.14
N LEU A 25 16.81 1.92 3.20
CA LEU A 25 15.68 2.58 3.83
C LEU A 25 15.00 1.58 4.76
N GLU A 26 14.76 1.98 5.99
CA GLU A 26 14.15 1.12 7.00
C GLU A 26 12.78 0.58 6.52
N GLY A 27 12.55 -0.70 6.78
CA GLY A 27 11.34 -1.39 6.30
C GLY A 27 11.38 -1.87 4.85
N CYS A 28 12.42 -1.58 4.09
CA CYS A 28 12.62 -2.10 2.73
C CYS A 28 13.68 -3.21 2.69
N GLU A 29 13.61 -4.05 1.67
CA GLU A 29 14.56 -5.14 1.47
C GLU A 29 15.78 -4.70 0.65
N ILE A 30 16.94 -5.30 0.95
CA ILE A 30 18.15 -5.11 0.17
C ILE A 30 18.23 -6.17 -0.93
N TRP A 31 18.48 -5.73 -2.16
CA TRP A 31 18.72 -6.61 -3.27
C TRP A 31 20.09 -7.29 -3.13
N THR A 32 20.09 -8.60 -3.01
CA THR A 32 21.30 -9.42 -2.87
C THR A 32 21.54 -10.36 -4.07
N GLY A 33 20.69 -10.29 -5.08
CA GLY A 33 20.65 -11.24 -6.20
C GLY A 33 21.68 -11.02 -7.31
N GLY A 34 22.78 -10.29 -7.04
CA GLY A 34 23.85 -10.06 -8.02
C GLY A 34 23.58 -8.89 -8.98
N ALA A 35 24.36 -8.80 -10.06
CA ALA A 35 24.19 -7.74 -11.06
C ALA A 35 22.78 -7.75 -11.67
N LEU A 36 22.24 -6.57 -11.92
CA LEU A 36 20.96 -6.42 -12.61
C LEU A 36 21.11 -6.93 -14.05
N SER A 37 20.77 -8.18 -14.28
CA SER A 37 20.70 -8.80 -15.60
C SER A 37 19.25 -8.86 -16.06
N GLN A 38 19.05 -9.03 -17.37
CA GLN A 38 17.73 -9.22 -17.95
C GLN A 38 16.99 -10.43 -17.33
N GLU A 39 17.72 -11.47 -16.95
CA GLU A 39 17.18 -12.68 -16.29
C GLU A 39 16.66 -12.37 -14.88
N ASN A 40 17.30 -11.45 -14.17
CA ASN A 40 16.88 -11.03 -12.85
C ASN A 40 15.66 -10.07 -12.89
N LEU A 41 15.38 -9.45 -14.02
CA LEU A 41 14.18 -8.63 -14.25
C LEU A 41 12.91 -9.44 -14.42
N ASN A 42 13.01 -10.77 -14.51
CA ASN A 42 11.82 -11.65 -14.57
C ASN A 42 11.09 -11.81 -13.22
N ARG A 43 11.57 -11.21 -12.16
CA ARG A 43 10.78 -11.11 -10.93
C ARG A 43 9.67 -10.09 -11.14
N PRO A 44 8.42 -10.48 -10.93
CA PRO A 44 7.29 -9.58 -11.14
C PRO A 44 7.25 -8.51 -10.03
N GLN A 45 7.97 -7.43 -10.26
CA GLN A 45 7.73 -6.19 -9.51
C GLN A 45 6.46 -5.58 -10.04
N CYS A 46 5.35 -5.96 -9.48
CA CYS A 46 4.04 -5.53 -9.94
C CYS A 46 3.06 -5.41 -8.78
N ILE A 47 1.97 -4.74 -9.02
CA ILE A 47 0.74 -4.87 -8.24
C ILE A 47 -0.19 -5.83 -8.95
N SER A 48 -0.93 -6.61 -8.18
CA SER A 48 -1.97 -7.51 -8.67
C SER A 48 -3.27 -7.21 -7.95
N VAL A 49 -4.35 -7.09 -8.71
CA VAL A 49 -5.69 -6.83 -8.16
C VAL A 49 -6.58 -8.01 -8.49
N ASN A 50 -7.42 -8.40 -7.55
CA ASN A 50 -8.34 -9.53 -7.72
C ASN A 50 -9.39 -9.18 -8.78
N SER A 51 -9.46 -9.99 -9.84
CA SER A 51 -10.40 -9.77 -10.94
C SER A 51 -11.85 -9.86 -10.49
N ASP A 52 -12.17 -10.76 -9.57
CA ASP A 52 -13.54 -10.91 -9.05
C ASP A 52 -13.96 -9.63 -8.30
N TYR A 53 -13.05 -9.01 -7.56
CA TYR A 53 -13.26 -7.73 -6.92
C TYR A 53 -13.53 -6.62 -7.95
N VAL A 54 -12.66 -6.48 -8.96
CA VAL A 54 -12.80 -5.43 -10.00
C VAL A 54 -14.12 -5.53 -10.78
N TYR A 55 -14.56 -6.74 -11.09
CA TYR A 55 -15.77 -6.93 -11.90
C TYR A 55 -17.07 -6.88 -11.10
N ASN A 56 -17.03 -7.15 -9.81
CA ASN A 56 -18.21 -7.18 -8.96
C ASN A 56 -18.48 -5.85 -8.24
N MET A 57 -17.56 -4.90 -8.35
CA MET A 57 -17.68 -3.63 -7.63
C MET A 57 -18.43 -2.60 -8.45
N VAL A 58 -19.52 -2.15 -7.90
CA VAL A 58 -20.18 -0.91 -8.32
C VAL A 58 -19.36 0.24 -7.74
N SER A 59 -18.98 1.20 -8.57
CA SER A 59 -18.21 2.38 -8.18
C SER A 59 -18.84 3.07 -6.98
N LEU A 60 -18.19 2.93 -5.82
CA LEU A 60 -18.54 3.68 -4.63
C LEU A 60 -17.70 4.96 -4.60
N THR A 61 -18.29 6.04 -4.18
CA THR A 61 -17.59 7.30 -4.06
C THR A 61 -16.71 7.27 -2.81
N PRO A 62 -15.50 7.84 -2.85
CA PRO A 62 -14.59 7.88 -1.69
C PRO A 62 -15.08 8.73 -0.53
N GLU A 63 -16.32 9.20 -0.57
CA GLU A 63 -16.89 10.17 0.38
C GLU A 63 -17.62 9.52 1.55
N THR A 64 -17.85 8.20 1.52
CA THR A 64 -18.53 7.49 2.59
C THR A 64 -17.60 6.46 3.22
N PRO A 65 -17.37 6.51 4.53
CA PRO A 65 -16.60 5.50 5.25
C PRO A 65 -17.48 4.27 5.53
N ASP A 66 -18.17 3.75 4.52
CA ASP A 66 -19.17 2.71 4.70
C ASP A 66 -18.59 1.30 4.85
N GLY A 67 -17.28 1.20 5.00
CA GLY A 67 -16.59 -0.08 5.20
C GLY A 67 -16.68 -1.02 4.01
N ASP A 68 -17.30 -0.57 2.95
CA ASP A 68 -17.29 -1.32 1.72
C ASP A 68 -15.98 -0.96 0.99
N ASP A 69 -15.07 -1.89 0.91
CA ASP A 69 -13.76 -1.80 0.24
C ASP A 69 -13.86 -1.43 -1.25
N GLY A 70 -14.98 -0.86 -1.59
CA GLY A 70 -15.63 -0.73 -2.83
C GLY A 70 -15.00 0.17 -3.86
N CYS A 71 -13.92 0.84 -3.57
CA CYS A 71 -13.26 1.63 -4.59
C CYS A 71 -12.01 0.92 -5.11
N VAL A 72 -12.12 0.31 -6.29
CA VAL A 72 -10.98 -0.29 -7.00
C VAL A 72 -9.81 0.70 -7.10
N ALA A 73 -10.09 1.98 -7.27
CA ALA A 73 -9.07 3.02 -7.31
C ALA A 73 -8.32 3.15 -5.99
N MET A 74 -9.01 3.01 -4.85
CA MET A 74 -8.39 3.04 -3.53
C MET A 74 -7.50 1.81 -3.32
N THR A 75 -7.98 0.61 -3.66
CA THR A 75 -7.16 -0.60 -3.63
C THR A 75 -5.92 -0.47 -4.50
N ILE A 76 -6.04 0.07 -5.71
CA ILE A 76 -4.88 0.31 -6.57
C ILE A 76 -3.92 1.32 -5.94
N ALA A 77 -4.42 2.40 -5.34
CA ALA A 77 -3.60 3.38 -4.67
C ALA A 77 -2.87 2.79 -3.44
N HIS A 78 -3.55 1.94 -2.67
CA HIS A 78 -3.00 1.20 -1.54
C HIS A 78 -1.85 0.28 -2.00
N GLU A 79 -2.10 -0.56 -2.99
CA GLU A 79 -1.09 -1.47 -3.55
C GLU A 79 0.09 -0.72 -4.19
N LEU A 80 -0.17 0.43 -4.83
CA LEU A 80 0.90 1.31 -5.31
C LEU A 80 1.72 1.90 -4.16
N GLY A 81 1.08 2.20 -3.03
CA GLY A 81 1.78 2.60 -1.81
C GLY A 81 2.79 1.53 -1.39
N HIS A 82 2.39 0.26 -1.30
CA HIS A 82 3.29 -0.85 -0.98
C HIS A 82 4.40 -1.01 -2.03
N TYR A 83 4.06 -0.97 -3.31
CA TYR A 83 5.02 -1.03 -4.41
C TYR A 83 6.07 0.10 -4.33
N LEU A 84 5.70 1.23 -3.74
CA LEU A 84 6.55 2.40 -3.52
C LEU A 84 7.09 2.50 -2.08
N GLY A 85 7.08 1.40 -1.33
CA GLY A 85 7.77 1.25 -0.04
C GLY A 85 7.01 1.72 1.19
N LEU A 86 5.71 1.94 1.07
CA LEU A 86 4.86 2.21 2.22
C LEU A 86 4.40 0.92 2.89
N ARG A 87 4.31 0.95 4.21
CA ARG A 87 3.69 -0.09 5.02
C ARG A 87 2.32 0.38 5.52
N HIS A 88 1.56 -0.55 6.10
CA HIS A 88 0.31 -0.19 6.75
C HIS A 88 0.55 0.72 7.94
N VAL A 89 -0.35 1.67 8.18
CA VAL A 89 -0.28 2.58 9.32
C VAL A 89 -0.59 1.91 10.66
N PHE A 90 -1.22 0.73 10.66
CA PHE A 90 -1.41 -0.04 11.88
C PHE A 90 -0.17 -0.87 12.22
N SER A 91 -0.06 -1.24 13.50
CA SER A 91 1.03 -2.09 13.95
C SER A 91 0.97 -3.48 13.31
N GLU A 92 2.05 -3.87 12.63
CA GLU A 92 2.28 -5.24 12.14
C GLU A 92 3.18 -6.04 13.10
N SER A 93 3.44 -5.50 14.30
CA SER A 93 4.28 -6.14 15.30
C SER A 93 3.58 -7.33 15.95
N LEU A 94 4.30 -8.43 16.10
CA LEU A 94 3.86 -9.60 16.88
C LEU A 94 3.99 -9.38 18.40
N TRP A 95 4.63 -8.29 18.83
CA TRP A 95 5.00 -8.05 20.22
C TRP A 95 4.47 -6.70 20.72
N GLY A 96 3.16 -6.62 20.82
CA GLY A 96 2.47 -5.39 21.23
C GLY A 96 2.35 -4.36 20.11
N CYS A 97 1.65 -3.28 20.39
CA CYS A 97 1.45 -2.22 19.44
C CYS A 97 2.69 -1.34 19.33
N ARG A 98 3.29 -1.28 18.15
CA ARG A 98 4.49 -0.50 17.82
C ARG A 98 4.33 0.08 16.44
N ASP A 99 4.93 1.22 16.23
CA ASP A 99 5.10 1.76 14.89
C ASP A 99 5.93 0.79 14.03
N THR A 100 5.41 0.46 12.85
CA THR A 100 6.02 -0.43 11.87
C THR A 100 5.98 0.13 10.46
N ASP A 101 5.46 1.34 10.26
CA ASP A 101 5.39 1.98 8.95
C ASP A 101 6.55 2.95 8.68
N TYR A 102 7.30 3.29 9.74
CA TYR A 102 8.48 4.16 9.68
C TYR A 102 8.15 5.58 9.18
N CYS A 103 7.00 6.12 9.58
CA CYS A 103 6.55 7.47 9.29
C CYS A 103 6.11 8.15 10.57
N ASP A 104 6.86 9.15 11.03
CA ASP A 104 6.61 9.82 12.31
C ASP A 104 5.28 10.61 12.34
N ASP A 105 4.74 10.94 11.16
CA ASP A 105 3.51 11.71 10.99
C ASP A 105 2.25 10.85 10.78
N THR A 106 2.35 9.54 10.98
CA THR A 106 1.22 8.59 10.97
C THR A 106 0.99 8.04 12.38
N PRO A 107 -0.22 8.19 12.95
CA PRO A 107 -0.54 7.55 14.22
C PRO A 107 -0.74 6.03 14.04
N THR A 108 -0.13 5.24 14.92
CA THR A 108 -0.19 3.78 14.87
C THR A 108 -1.24 3.23 15.84
N TYR A 109 -2.00 2.23 15.44
CA TYR A 109 -3.00 1.58 16.28
C TYR A 109 -2.88 0.05 16.28
N ASP A 110 -3.49 -0.61 17.28
CA ASP A 110 -3.60 -2.08 17.36
C ASP A 110 -4.76 -2.57 16.49
N ARG A 111 -4.41 -3.09 15.33
CA ARG A 111 -5.38 -3.64 14.39
C ARG A 111 -6.21 -4.78 14.98
N SER A 112 -5.58 -5.69 15.75
CA SER A 112 -6.31 -6.82 16.34
C SER A 112 -7.36 -6.38 17.36
N ALA A 113 -7.06 -5.33 18.12
CA ALA A 113 -8.05 -4.75 19.05
C ALA A 113 -9.18 -4.09 18.28
N TYR A 114 -8.85 -3.33 17.24
CA TYR A 114 -9.83 -2.69 16.37
C TYR A 114 -10.74 -3.70 15.64
N GLU A 115 -10.19 -4.76 15.05
CA GLU A 115 -10.96 -5.80 14.35
C GLU A 115 -11.96 -6.51 15.28
N LYS A 116 -11.60 -6.71 16.55
CA LYS A 116 -12.54 -7.26 17.56
C LYS A 116 -13.69 -6.31 17.85
N LEU A 117 -13.39 -5.01 17.93
CA LEU A 117 -14.42 -3.97 18.09
C LEU A 117 -15.34 -3.96 16.87
N ALA A 118 -14.77 -3.84 15.67
CA ALA A 118 -15.54 -3.78 14.43
C ALA A 118 -16.39 -5.04 14.19
N ALA A 119 -15.88 -6.22 14.54
CA ALA A 119 -16.61 -7.47 14.39
C ALA A 119 -17.91 -7.53 15.20
N ALA A 120 -18.00 -6.78 16.30
CA ALA A 120 -19.22 -6.69 17.10
C ALA A 120 -20.38 -6.00 16.36
N TYR A 121 -20.06 -5.15 15.40
CA TYR A 121 -21.03 -4.36 14.62
C TYR A 121 -21.22 -4.89 13.21
N TRP A 122 -20.25 -5.64 12.68
CA TRP A 122 -20.26 -6.14 11.31
C TRP A 122 -21.45 -7.06 11.04
N GLY A 123 -22.20 -6.76 9.99
CA GLY A 123 -23.38 -7.55 9.60
C GLY A 123 -24.63 -7.28 10.45
N THR A 124 -24.60 -6.32 11.37
CA THR A 124 -25.79 -5.87 12.08
C THR A 124 -26.62 -4.94 11.21
N SER A 125 -27.95 -4.90 11.41
CA SER A 125 -28.86 -4.05 10.65
C SER A 125 -28.61 -2.55 10.83
N ASN A 126 -27.93 -2.17 11.89
CA ASN A 126 -27.61 -0.81 12.30
C ASN A 126 -26.12 -0.48 12.18
N PHE A 127 -25.37 -1.25 11.40
CA PHE A 127 -23.93 -1.02 11.17
C PHE A 127 -23.61 0.43 10.78
N LYS A 128 -24.45 1.02 9.93
CA LYS A 128 -24.26 2.41 9.48
C LYS A 128 -24.36 3.45 10.60
N ASP A 129 -25.08 3.16 11.67
CA ASP A 129 -25.23 4.07 12.81
C ASP A 129 -23.94 4.16 13.65
N TYR A 130 -23.01 3.20 13.47
CA TYR A 130 -21.74 3.13 14.18
C TYR A 130 -20.54 3.54 13.33
N LEU A 131 -20.73 3.98 12.09
CA LEU A 131 -19.60 4.35 11.20
C LEU A 131 -18.71 5.45 11.79
N ASP A 132 -19.32 6.47 12.44
CA ASP A 132 -18.57 7.55 13.08
C ASP A 132 -17.70 7.06 14.24
N GLU A 133 -18.07 5.99 14.90
CA GLU A 133 -17.29 5.35 15.95
C GLU A 133 -16.24 4.41 15.33
N LEU A 134 -16.65 3.62 14.35
CA LEU A 134 -15.79 2.64 13.69
C LEU A 134 -14.69 3.24 12.82
N ILE A 135 -14.82 4.50 12.41
CA ILE A 135 -13.76 5.21 11.69
C ILE A 135 -12.66 5.74 12.62
N GLN A 136 -12.91 5.75 13.92
CA GLN A 136 -11.94 6.22 14.91
C GLN A 136 -10.97 5.09 15.31
N ARG A 137 -9.75 5.48 15.61
CA ARG A 137 -8.68 4.63 16.09
C ARG A 137 -8.04 5.24 17.33
N GLU A 138 -7.53 4.40 18.22
CA GLU A 138 -6.74 4.81 19.37
C GLU A 138 -5.25 4.63 19.06
N ASN A 139 -4.48 5.71 19.14
CA ASN A 139 -3.04 5.70 18.92
C ASN A 139 -2.35 4.98 20.09
N CYS A 140 -1.57 3.95 19.78
CA CYS A 140 -0.85 3.16 20.78
C CYS A 140 0.22 3.93 21.53
N THR A 141 0.72 5.04 20.98
CA THR A 141 1.84 5.79 21.55
C THR A 141 1.39 6.66 22.72
N ASP A 142 0.23 7.31 22.58
CA ASP A 142 -0.23 8.32 23.53
C ASP A 142 -1.71 8.17 23.95
N GLY A 143 -2.43 7.17 23.39
CA GLY A 143 -3.84 6.95 23.64
C GLY A 143 -4.77 7.99 23.02
N SER A 144 -4.27 8.87 22.18
CA SER A 144 -5.11 9.85 21.48
C SER A 144 -6.01 9.16 20.45
N VAL A 145 -7.20 9.72 20.25
CA VAL A 145 -8.13 9.21 19.24
C VAL A 145 -7.96 10.01 17.96
N PHE A 146 -7.86 9.32 16.84
CA PHE A 146 -7.77 9.92 15.52
C PHE A 146 -8.76 9.27 14.54
N VAL A 147 -9.09 9.99 13.48
CA VAL A 147 -9.94 9.49 12.39
C VAL A 147 -9.06 8.79 11.37
N SER A 148 -9.43 7.57 11.00
CA SER A 148 -8.75 6.82 9.94
C SER A 148 -9.07 7.44 8.57
N ASP A 149 -8.05 7.96 7.90
CA ASP A 149 -8.17 8.62 6.59
C ASP A 149 -6.98 8.36 5.67
N ASN A 150 -6.02 7.55 6.11
CA ASN A 150 -4.83 7.22 5.34
C ASN A 150 -5.10 6.09 4.34
N ILE A 151 -4.58 6.22 3.12
CA ILE A 151 -4.72 5.20 2.07
C ILE A 151 -4.06 3.88 2.46
N MET A 152 -3.02 3.90 3.34
CA MET A 152 -2.36 2.69 3.83
C MET A 152 -3.05 2.05 5.04
N ASP A 153 -4.26 2.48 5.38
CA ASP A 153 -5.11 1.79 6.36
C ASP A 153 -6.03 0.78 5.66
N TYR A 154 -6.70 -0.05 6.47
CA TYR A 154 -7.77 -0.93 6.01
C TYR A 154 -9.15 -0.31 6.32
N SER A 155 -10.22 -0.96 5.82
CA SER A 155 -11.60 -0.56 6.13
C SER A 155 -11.86 -0.63 7.65
N ILE A 156 -12.60 0.21 8.20
CA ILE A 156 -13.39 1.36 7.76
C ILE A 156 -12.52 2.60 7.83
N SER A 157 -12.26 3.25 6.72
CA SER A 157 -11.38 4.42 6.62
C SER A 157 -11.85 5.33 5.49
N TYR A 158 -11.63 6.62 5.58
CA TYR A 158 -11.81 7.53 4.44
C TYR A 158 -10.79 7.28 3.32
N SER A 159 -9.63 6.74 3.64
CA SER A 159 -8.56 6.33 2.69
C SER A 159 -8.28 7.37 1.61
N ASN A 160 -8.18 8.64 1.95
CA ASN A 160 -8.15 9.74 0.98
C ASN A 160 -6.83 10.52 0.95
N LYS A 161 -5.84 10.16 1.76
CA LYS A 161 -4.56 10.86 1.80
C LYS A 161 -3.36 9.96 2.06
N PHE A 162 -2.20 10.45 1.64
CA PHE A 162 -0.88 10.09 2.15
C PHE A 162 -0.32 11.23 3.00
N THR A 163 0.53 10.92 3.96
CA THR A 163 1.22 11.91 4.79
C THR A 163 2.48 12.47 4.11
N SER A 164 3.11 13.44 4.76
CA SER A 164 4.36 14.03 4.25
C SER A 164 5.52 13.03 4.26
N ASP A 165 5.65 12.25 5.34
CA ASP A 165 6.71 11.24 5.47
C ASP A 165 6.50 10.09 4.49
N GLN A 166 5.25 9.64 4.31
CA GLN A 166 4.90 8.68 3.27
C GLN A 166 5.28 9.20 1.88
N ALA A 167 4.97 10.46 1.57
CA ALA A 167 5.37 11.08 0.29
C ALA A 167 6.90 11.16 0.14
N GLY A 168 7.63 11.40 1.24
CA GLY A 168 9.09 11.35 1.28
C GLY A 168 9.64 9.97 0.94
N ARG A 169 9.09 8.92 1.56
CA ARG A 169 9.46 7.52 1.29
C ARG A 169 9.18 7.15 -0.17
N ILE A 170 8.00 7.49 -0.69
CA ILE A 170 7.65 7.27 -2.11
C ILE A 170 8.70 7.90 -3.04
N ARG A 171 9.06 9.17 -2.82
CA ARG A 171 10.07 9.87 -3.64
C ARG A 171 11.43 9.17 -3.58
N TYR A 172 11.83 8.74 -2.37
CA TYR A 172 13.07 8.00 -2.19
C TYR A 172 13.08 6.70 -3.00
N ILE A 173 11.99 5.92 -2.94
CA ILE A 173 11.87 4.66 -3.70
C ILE A 173 11.82 4.91 -5.21
N LEU A 174 11.14 5.96 -5.67
CA LEU A 174 11.15 6.34 -7.09
C LEU A 174 12.58 6.64 -7.57
N GLU A 175 13.40 7.26 -6.72
CA GLU A 175 14.78 7.58 -7.04
C GLU A 175 15.73 6.38 -6.94
N LYS A 176 15.60 5.55 -5.90
CA LYS A 176 16.57 4.52 -5.51
C LYS A 176 16.13 3.09 -5.79
N GLY A 177 14.83 2.82 -5.84
CA GLY A 177 14.29 1.48 -6.00
C GLY A 177 14.84 0.76 -7.24
N VAL A 178 15.33 -0.46 -7.05
CA VAL A 178 16.11 -1.19 -8.08
C VAL A 178 15.27 -1.48 -9.31
N PHE A 179 14.03 -1.92 -9.14
CA PHE A 179 13.14 -2.35 -10.22
C PHE A 179 12.01 -1.36 -10.50
N VAL A 180 11.94 -0.26 -9.74
CA VAL A 180 10.94 0.77 -9.97
C VAL A 180 11.34 1.56 -11.22
N PRO A 181 10.45 1.74 -12.22
CA PRO A 181 10.77 2.47 -13.44
C PRO A 181 11.07 3.94 -13.17
N GLY A 182 11.90 4.53 -14.01
CA GLY A 182 12.19 5.95 -14.00
C GLY A 182 13.69 6.28 -13.99
N PRO A 183 14.05 7.56 -14.16
CA PRO A 183 15.43 7.99 -14.07
C PRO A 183 15.94 7.81 -12.64
N LYS A 184 17.14 7.23 -12.49
CA LYS A 184 17.79 7.00 -11.20
C LYS A 184 18.97 7.93 -11.03
N ASN A 185 18.95 8.79 -10.01
CA ASN A 185 20.09 9.60 -9.61
C ASN A 185 21.08 8.72 -8.81
N ARG A 186 21.79 7.85 -9.51
CA ARG A 186 22.88 7.06 -8.93
C ARG A 186 24.18 7.82 -9.12
N THR A 187 24.79 8.25 -8.03
CA THR A 187 26.04 9.02 -8.01
C THR A 187 27.28 8.22 -8.41
N ASN A 188 27.17 6.93 -8.75
CA ASN A 188 28.25 6.14 -9.28
C ASN A 188 27.98 5.75 -10.72
N GLU A 189 28.79 6.30 -11.58
CA GLU A 189 28.85 6.12 -13.02
C GLU A 189 28.93 4.65 -13.45
N THR A 190 27.81 4.02 -13.58
CA THR A 190 27.62 3.06 -14.66
C THR A 190 26.64 3.73 -15.60
N LYS A 191 27.10 4.18 -16.75
CA LYS A 191 26.27 4.71 -17.82
C LYS A 191 25.12 3.73 -18.03
N SER A 192 23.97 4.04 -17.42
CA SER A 192 22.73 3.38 -17.74
C SER A 192 22.55 3.57 -19.24
N ARG A 193 22.64 2.51 -20.00
CA ARG A 193 22.15 2.54 -21.37
C ARG A 193 20.73 3.02 -21.27
N SER A 194 20.45 4.17 -21.85
CA SER A 194 19.08 4.59 -22.08
C SER A 194 18.42 3.42 -22.81
N ILE A 195 17.57 2.71 -22.11
CA ILE A 195 16.62 1.84 -22.78
C ILE A 195 15.82 2.80 -23.63
N GLY A 196 16.03 2.74 -24.94
CA GLY A 196 15.29 3.56 -25.89
C GLY A 196 13.81 3.44 -25.56
N LYS A 197 13.04 4.50 -25.87
CA LYS A 197 11.59 4.50 -25.66
C LYS A 197 11.03 3.10 -25.87
N LEU A 198 10.55 2.47 -24.84
CA LEU A 198 9.78 1.25 -24.96
C LEU A 198 8.46 1.67 -25.63
N ASP A 199 8.38 1.58 -26.95
CA ASP A 199 7.12 1.65 -27.68
C ASP A 199 6.33 0.39 -27.33
N LEU A 200 5.69 0.42 -26.17
CA LEU A 200 4.66 -0.57 -25.85
C LEU A 200 3.47 -0.25 -26.75
N PRO A 201 3.01 -1.19 -27.57
CA PRO A 201 1.79 -1.00 -28.33
C PRO A 201 0.65 -0.76 -27.35
N MET A 202 0.11 0.45 -27.34
CA MET A 202 -1.13 0.73 -26.62
C MET A 202 -2.26 -0.01 -27.31
N THR A 203 -2.66 -1.15 -26.78
CA THR A 203 -3.90 -1.80 -27.17
C THR A 203 -5.04 -1.04 -26.51
N ILE A 204 -5.67 -0.16 -27.26
CA ILE A 204 -6.93 0.44 -26.84
C ILE A 204 -7.97 -0.67 -26.92
N MET A 205 -8.38 -1.21 -25.78
CA MET A 205 -9.56 -2.05 -25.72
C MET A 205 -10.79 -1.20 -25.98
N LYS A 206 -11.49 -1.52 -27.05
CA LYS A 206 -12.82 -0.99 -27.38
C LYS A 206 -13.88 -1.73 -26.59
#